data_141cfae5bf2c03ac12433ba4326db213
#
_entry.id   141cfae5bf2c03ac12433ba4326db213
#
_cell.length_a   1.000
_cell.length_b   1.000
_cell.length_c   1.000
_cell.angle_alpha   90.00
_cell.angle_beta   90.00
_cell.angle_gamma   90.00
#
_symmetry.space_group_name_H-M   'P 1'
#
loop_
_entity.id
_entity.type
_entity.pdbx_description
1 polymer ?
#
loop_
_entity_poly.entity_id
_entity_poly.type
_entity_poly.pdbx_seq_one_letter_code
_entity_poly.pdbx_strand_id
1 'polypeptide(L)'
;KWYFKGSATERQKKVLETIIAKGSPDDSFLWPMELIIPAKSELFGYIMPLRPKNYKSIVDLMKKRVNPSFYSLCKTAFNLTRGYQKLHAMGAKYQDISFGNLFFDPDNGDVLICDNDNVSFDDSKPGGVLGTPGFMAPEVVRGEKRPSRDTDRYSLAVLLFYLFMVNHPLEGKLEASIKCMDMAARVKLYGTDPVFIFDPDNKTNRPVKGIHDNANIYWPLYPEKLRQMFTKSFTEGLTSPSKRITEPEWMRMFSNMMSGMIQCECGAWNFYDEDLETKGAAHICWNCQKAIKIPTKLIIGKNRVLLNQNTKLLHHHVYDDLDIDTVVGSRSEERRVGKE
;
A
#
# COMPACT_ATOMS: atom_id res chain seq x y z
N LYS A 1 -17.48 -0.72 -18.25
CA LYS A 1 -17.13 -2.17 -18.26
C LYS A 1 -18.33 -2.97 -18.72
N TRP A 2 -18.09 -4.01 -19.55
CA TRP A 2 -19.13 -4.86 -20.11
C TRP A 2 -18.90 -6.31 -19.69
N TYR A 3 -19.97 -7.03 -19.28
CA TYR A 3 -19.84 -8.44 -18.89
C TYR A 3 -20.02 -9.37 -20.09
N PHE A 4 -19.19 -10.42 -20.15
CA PHE A 4 -19.37 -11.50 -21.11
C PHE A 4 -20.46 -12.46 -20.68
N LYS A 5 -21.01 -13.26 -21.61
CA LYS A 5 -22.15 -14.16 -21.39
C LYS A 5 -21.98 -15.06 -20.14
N GLY A 6 -20.79 -15.56 -19.83
CA GLY A 6 -20.53 -16.40 -18.65
C GLY A 6 -20.46 -15.64 -17.31
N SER A 7 -20.24 -14.32 -17.34
CA SER A 7 -20.09 -13.46 -16.16
C SER A 7 -21.31 -12.58 -15.90
N ALA A 8 -22.20 -12.42 -16.89
CA ALA A 8 -23.43 -11.64 -16.78
C ALA A 8 -24.54 -12.44 -16.06
N THR A 9 -24.40 -12.62 -14.75
CA THR A 9 -25.37 -13.38 -13.94
C THR A 9 -26.28 -12.42 -13.17
N GLU A 10 -27.51 -12.87 -12.85
CA GLU A 10 -28.44 -12.11 -11.99
C GLU A 10 -27.83 -11.78 -10.62
N ARG A 11 -26.97 -12.66 -10.13
CA ARG A 11 -26.22 -12.41 -8.90
C ARG A 11 -25.28 -11.22 -9.05
N GLN A 12 -24.49 -11.18 -10.13
CA GLN A 12 -23.54 -10.08 -10.39
C GLN A 12 -24.27 -8.76 -10.60
N LYS A 13 -25.42 -8.79 -11.26
CA LYS A 13 -26.30 -7.64 -11.42
C LYS A 13 -26.73 -7.06 -10.08
N LYS A 14 -27.25 -7.91 -9.16
CA LYS A 14 -27.65 -7.48 -7.80
C LYS A 14 -26.48 -6.93 -6.97
N VAL A 15 -25.27 -7.49 -7.13
CA VAL A 15 -24.07 -6.95 -6.50
C VAL A 15 -23.80 -5.53 -7.00
N LEU A 16 -23.84 -5.32 -8.33
CA LEU A 16 -23.65 -3.98 -8.92
C LEU A 16 -24.73 -2.98 -8.47
N GLU A 17 -25.99 -3.38 -8.47
CA GLU A 17 -27.10 -2.53 -7.97
C GLU A 17 -26.83 -2.10 -6.53
N THR A 18 -26.37 -3.02 -5.68
CA THR A 18 -26.01 -2.72 -4.28
C THR A 18 -24.82 -1.75 -4.20
N ILE A 19 -23.77 -1.99 -4.97
CA ILE A 19 -22.55 -1.16 -5.00
C ILE A 19 -22.89 0.27 -5.47
N ILE A 20 -23.66 0.39 -6.55
CA ILE A 20 -24.13 1.68 -7.09
C ILE A 20 -24.97 2.44 -6.06
N ALA A 21 -25.93 1.76 -5.43
CA ALA A 21 -26.80 2.36 -4.41
C ALA A 21 -26.04 2.83 -3.15
N LYS A 22 -24.96 2.15 -2.78
CA LYS A 22 -24.10 2.52 -1.64
C LYS A 22 -23.20 3.71 -1.94
N GLY A 23 -22.86 3.94 -3.20
CA GLY A 23 -21.92 4.99 -3.63
C GLY A 23 -20.45 4.66 -3.36
N SER A 24 -19.56 5.48 -3.92
CA SER A 24 -18.11 5.36 -3.74
C SER A 24 -17.67 5.72 -2.32
N PRO A 25 -16.66 5.04 -1.75
CA PRO A 25 -16.04 5.46 -0.49
C PRO A 25 -15.38 6.85 -0.58
N ASP A 26 -14.72 7.14 -1.70
CA ASP A 26 -14.17 8.45 -2.07
C ASP A 26 -13.72 8.47 -3.54
N ASP A 27 -13.05 9.56 -3.96
CA ASP A 27 -12.60 9.78 -5.34
C ASP A 27 -11.42 8.88 -5.75
N SER A 28 -10.82 8.13 -4.82
CA SER A 28 -9.75 7.16 -5.14
C SER A 28 -10.27 5.86 -5.77
N PHE A 29 -11.60 5.67 -5.85
CA PHE A 29 -12.19 4.48 -6.46
C PHE A 29 -12.79 4.80 -7.82
N LEU A 30 -12.42 4.03 -8.86
CA LEU A 30 -13.14 4.01 -10.13
C LEU A 30 -14.44 3.20 -9.96
N TRP A 31 -15.40 3.83 -9.28
CA TRP A 31 -16.62 3.18 -8.80
C TRP A 31 -17.68 3.02 -9.89
N PRO A 32 -18.45 1.92 -9.91
CA PRO A 32 -19.65 1.79 -10.76
C PRO A 32 -20.66 2.89 -10.44
N MET A 33 -21.09 3.64 -11.47
CA MET A 33 -22.03 4.76 -11.33
C MET A 33 -23.43 4.41 -11.78
N GLU A 34 -23.56 3.66 -12.87
CA GLU A 34 -24.83 3.35 -13.50
C GLU A 34 -24.79 1.99 -14.19
N LEU A 35 -25.85 1.20 -14.06
CA LEU A 35 -26.03 -0.07 -14.73
C LEU A 35 -26.63 0.13 -16.13
N ILE A 36 -26.02 -0.49 -17.15
CA ILE A 36 -26.51 -0.44 -18.53
C ILE A 36 -27.06 -1.80 -18.92
N ILE A 37 -28.38 -1.85 -19.23
CA ILE A 37 -29.08 -3.05 -19.65
C ILE A 37 -29.70 -2.78 -21.02
N PRO A 38 -29.21 -3.37 -22.12
CA PRO A 38 -29.80 -3.21 -23.43
C PRO A 38 -31.18 -3.90 -23.50
N ALA A 39 -32.14 -3.28 -24.21
CA ALA A 39 -33.53 -3.74 -24.29
C ALA A 39 -33.73 -5.16 -24.90
N LYS A 40 -32.75 -5.67 -25.65
CA LYS A 40 -32.84 -6.99 -26.34
C LYS A 40 -31.65 -7.90 -26.03
N SER A 41 -31.00 -7.76 -24.88
CA SER A 41 -29.82 -8.55 -24.50
C SER A 41 -29.95 -9.03 -23.06
N GLU A 42 -29.50 -10.25 -22.81
CA GLU A 42 -29.27 -10.77 -21.44
C GLU A 42 -27.95 -10.26 -20.83
N LEU A 43 -27.14 -9.57 -21.65
CA LEU A 43 -25.89 -8.99 -21.20
C LEU A 43 -26.12 -7.61 -20.60
N PHE A 44 -25.29 -7.25 -19.63
CA PHE A 44 -25.28 -5.94 -19.02
C PHE A 44 -23.85 -5.45 -18.80
N GLY A 45 -23.73 -4.20 -18.48
CA GLY A 45 -22.48 -3.56 -18.11
C GLY A 45 -22.74 -2.40 -17.16
N TYR A 46 -21.71 -1.65 -16.86
CA TYR A 46 -21.82 -0.45 -16.06
C TYR A 46 -20.89 0.66 -16.54
N ILE A 47 -21.27 1.89 -16.23
CA ILE A 47 -20.45 3.09 -16.44
C ILE A 47 -19.63 3.34 -15.18
N MET A 48 -18.36 3.73 -15.36
CA MET A 48 -17.46 4.20 -14.32
C MET A 48 -16.53 5.26 -14.90
N PRO A 49 -15.86 6.09 -14.07
CA PRO A 49 -14.86 7.03 -14.55
C PRO A 49 -13.73 6.33 -15.31
N LEU A 50 -13.21 6.99 -16.34
CA LEU A 50 -12.06 6.48 -17.08
C LEU A 50 -10.77 6.88 -16.37
N ARG A 51 -9.86 5.91 -16.19
CA ARG A 51 -8.54 6.15 -15.58
C ARG A 51 -7.71 7.13 -16.44
N PRO A 52 -7.23 8.24 -15.88
CA PRO A 52 -6.32 9.16 -16.57
C PRO A 52 -4.98 8.50 -16.91
N LYS A 53 -4.32 8.97 -17.99
CA LYS A 53 -3.08 8.37 -18.51
C LYS A 53 -1.84 8.56 -17.62
N ASN A 54 -1.84 9.56 -16.73
CA ASN A 54 -0.77 9.82 -15.76
C ASN A 54 -0.72 8.73 -14.67
N TYR A 55 -1.83 8.06 -14.36
CA TYR A 55 -1.85 6.96 -13.39
C TYR A 55 -1.20 5.69 -13.98
N LYS A 56 -0.20 5.17 -13.29
CA LYS A 56 0.61 4.02 -13.66
C LYS A 56 0.35 2.84 -12.73
N SER A 57 0.65 1.64 -13.20
CA SER A 57 0.50 0.41 -12.40
C SER A 57 1.76 0.11 -11.60
N ILE A 58 1.63 -0.76 -10.57
CA ILE A 58 2.82 -1.32 -9.89
C ILE A 58 3.68 -2.13 -10.87
N VAL A 59 3.10 -2.72 -11.90
CA VAL A 59 3.86 -3.40 -12.96
C VAL A 59 4.78 -2.41 -13.70
N ASP A 60 4.36 -1.15 -13.88
CA ASP A 60 5.22 -0.13 -14.49
C ASP A 60 6.39 0.23 -13.56
N LEU A 61 6.17 0.26 -12.24
CA LEU A 61 7.23 0.41 -11.24
C LEU A 61 8.21 -0.78 -11.30
N MET A 62 7.70 -2.01 -11.27
CA MET A 62 8.51 -3.24 -11.37
C MET A 62 9.36 -3.30 -12.64
N LYS A 63 8.83 -2.82 -13.75
CA LYS A 63 9.53 -2.75 -15.04
C LYS A 63 10.39 -1.51 -15.21
N LYS A 64 10.56 -0.70 -14.15
CA LYS A 64 11.33 0.55 -14.16
C LYS A 64 10.90 1.56 -15.24
N ARG A 65 9.62 1.55 -15.60
CA ARG A 65 9.03 2.52 -16.55
C ARG A 65 8.70 3.84 -15.87
N VAL A 66 8.59 3.83 -14.55
CA VAL A 66 8.41 5.00 -13.69
C VAL A 66 9.39 4.95 -12.53
N ASN A 67 9.78 6.11 -12.02
CA ASN A 67 10.72 6.24 -10.92
C ASN A 67 10.20 7.28 -9.90
N PRO A 68 9.16 6.93 -9.12
CA PRO A 68 8.60 7.81 -8.11
C PRO A 68 9.62 8.10 -7.00
N SER A 69 9.53 9.28 -6.40
CA SER A 69 10.29 9.62 -5.22
C SER A 69 9.84 8.79 -4.01
N PHE A 70 10.67 8.67 -2.97
CA PHE A 70 10.24 8.05 -1.70
C PHE A 70 9.05 8.76 -1.09
N TYR A 71 8.95 10.09 -1.25
CA TYR A 71 7.81 10.86 -0.79
C TYR A 71 6.53 10.44 -1.53
N SER A 72 6.58 10.35 -2.86
CA SER A 72 5.44 9.90 -3.66
C SER A 72 5.03 8.47 -3.31
N LEU A 73 5.98 7.54 -3.09
CA LEU A 73 5.68 6.18 -2.66
C LEU A 73 4.99 6.14 -1.29
N CYS A 74 5.45 6.94 -0.32
CA CYS A 74 4.81 7.03 1.00
C CYS A 74 3.41 7.64 0.91
N LYS A 75 3.21 8.67 0.08
CA LYS A 75 1.90 9.27 -0.15
C LYS A 75 0.96 8.30 -0.87
N THR A 76 1.46 7.55 -1.86
CA THR A 76 0.72 6.46 -2.50
C THR A 76 0.25 5.42 -1.48
N ALA A 77 1.17 4.95 -0.62
CA ALA A 77 0.85 3.98 0.42
C ALA A 77 -0.19 4.51 1.42
N PHE A 78 -0.06 5.77 1.83
CA PHE A 78 -1.02 6.44 2.70
C PHE A 78 -2.40 6.53 2.04
N ASN A 79 -2.49 7.05 0.81
CA ASN A 79 -3.74 7.23 0.09
C ASN A 79 -4.44 5.89 -0.19
N LEU A 80 -3.67 4.87 -0.58
CA LEU A 80 -4.17 3.51 -0.76
C LEU A 80 -4.80 2.96 0.52
N THR A 81 -4.07 3.08 1.63
CA THR A 81 -4.54 2.60 2.94
C THR A 81 -5.77 3.37 3.40
N ARG A 82 -5.80 4.70 3.19
CA ARG A 82 -6.96 5.56 3.49
C ARG A 82 -8.20 5.13 2.70
N GLY A 83 -8.02 4.81 1.42
CA GLY A 83 -9.11 4.30 0.58
C GLY A 83 -9.71 3.01 1.17
N TYR A 84 -8.89 2.01 1.47
CA TYR A 84 -9.39 0.76 2.08
C TYR A 84 -9.98 0.97 3.47
N GLN A 85 -9.44 1.88 4.28
CA GLN A 85 -10.04 2.24 5.57
C GLN A 85 -11.48 2.76 5.39
N LYS A 86 -11.70 3.66 4.42
CA LYS A 86 -13.04 4.20 4.12
C LYS A 86 -13.98 3.11 3.62
N LEU A 87 -13.51 2.22 2.73
CA LEU A 87 -14.28 1.09 2.25
C LEU A 87 -14.70 0.17 3.41
N HIS A 88 -13.77 -0.19 4.29
CA HIS A 88 -14.04 -1.02 5.46
C HIS A 88 -14.99 -0.33 6.46
N ALA A 89 -14.91 1.00 6.61
CA ALA A 89 -15.82 1.78 7.44
C ALA A 89 -17.28 1.76 6.93
N MET A 90 -17.49 1.62 5.60
CA MET A 90 -18.82 1.40 5.01
C MET A 90 -19.39 -0.01 5.27
N GLY A 91 -18.65 -0.88 5.95
CA GLY A 91 -19.03 -2.27 6.19
C GLY A 91 -18.70 -3.22 5.03
N ALA A 92 -17.93 -2.75 4.05
CA ALA A 92 -17.54 -3.53 2.87
C ALA A 92 -16.22 -4.27 3.06
N LYS A 93 -15.96 -5.24 2.20
CA LYS A 93 -14.67 -5.90 1.96
C LYS A 93 -14.39 -5.88 0.45
N TYR A 94 -13.11 -5.72 0.08
CA TYR A 94 -12.70 -5.61 -1.32
C TYR A 94 -12.52 -6.97 -1.99
N GLN A 95 -11.94 -7.92 -1.27
CA GLN A 95 -11.71 -9.33 -1.63
C GLN A 95 -10.57 -9.58 -2.63
N ASP A 96 -10.32 -8.68 -3.58
CA ASP A 96 -9.32 -8.86 -4.65
C ASP A 96 -8.27 -7.74 -4.67
N ILE A 97 -7.69 -7.43 -3.51
CA ILE A 97 -6.55 -6.50 -3.43
C ILE A 97 -5.35 -7.13 -4.12
N SER A 98 -4.88 -6.49 -5.20
CA SER A 98 -3.71 -6.91 -5.96
C SER A 98 -3.11 -5.73 -6.73
N PHE A 99 -1.89 -5.89 -7.26
CA PHE A 99 -1.28 -4.84 -8.08
C PHE A 99 -1.98 -4.62 -9.44
N GLY A 100 -2.84 -5.54 -9.89
CA GLY A 100 -3.66 -5.38 -11.08
C GLY A 100 -4.77 -4.33 -10.92
N ASN A 101 -5.21 -4.11 -9.69
CA ASN A 101 -6.35 -3.27 -9.35
C ASN A 101 -5.96 -1.92 -8.75
N LEU A 102 -4.65 -1.63 -8.66
CA LEU A 102 -4.12 -0.37 -8.17
C LEU A 102 -3.38 0.39 -9.28
N PHE A 103 -3.71 1.66 -9.42
CA PHE A 103 -2.96 2.63 -10.21
C PHE A 103 -2.61 3.83 -9.33
N PHE A 104 -1.46 4.44 -9.58
CA PHE A 104 -0.99 5.62 -8.84
C PHE A 104 -0.34 6.63 -9.76
N ASP A 105 -0.40 7.89 -9.39
CA ASP A 105 0.35 8.95 -10.03
C ASP A 105 1.76 9.01 -9.41
N PRO A 106 2.83 8.70 -10.18
CA PRO A 106 4.18 8.64 -9.65
C PRO A 106 4.73 9.99 -9.18
N ASP A 107 4.15 11.11 -9.63
CA ASP A 107 4.63 12.44 -9.31
C ASP A 107 4.06 12.95 -7.97
N ASN A 108 2.76 12.71 -7.73
CA ASN A 108 2.06 13.27 -6.57
C ASN A 108 1.57 12.23 -5.54
N GLY A 109 1.61 10.93 -5.87
CA GLY A 109 1.21 9.84 -4.99
C GLY A 109 -0.31 9.65 -4.84
N ASP A 110 -1.13 10.24 -5.70
CA ASP A 110 -2.57 9.97 -5.74
C ASP A 110 -2.82 8.56 -6.28
N VAL A 111 -3.93 7.95 -5.87
CA VAL A 111 -4.24 6.55 -6.22
C VAL A 111 -5.61 6.41 -6.86
N LEU A 112 -5.74 5.38 -7.71
CA LEU A 112 -7.02 4.92 -8.24
C LEU A 112 -7.13 3.42 -8.06
N ILE A 113 -8.19 2.99 -7.37
CA ILE A 113 -8.54 1.60 -7.10
C ILE A 113 -9.62 1.18 -8.09
N CYS A 114 -9.34 0.13 -8.86
CA CYS A 114 -10.18 -0.36 -9.95
C CYS A 114 -10.88 -1.67 -9.57
N ASP A 115 -11.68 -2.23 -10.50
CA ASP A 115 -12.36 -3.54 -10.34
C ASP A 115 -13.21 -3.66 -9.06
N ASN A 116 -13.94 -2.57 -8.76
CA ASN A 116 -14.74 -2.44 -7.56
C ASN A 116 -16.06 -3.27 -7.61
N ASP A 117 -16.35 -3.94 -8.70
CA ASP A 117 -17.50 -4.84 -8.86
C ASP A 117 -17.35 -6.19 -8.11
N ASN A 118 -16.19 -6.42 -7.49
CA ASN A 118 -15.96 -7.53 -6.55
C ASN A 118 -16.19 -7.15 -5.07
N VAL A 119 -16.46 -5.88 -4.77
CA VAL A 119 -16.75 -5.42 -3.41
C VAL A 119 -18.01 -6.09 -2.86
N SER A 120 -17.97 -6.50 -1.60
CA SER A 120 -19.09 -7.16 -0.94
C SER A 120 -19.41 -6.54 0.41
N PHE A 121 -20.70 -6.36 0.66
CA PHE A 121 -21.26 -5.88 1.94
C PHE A 121 -21.90 -7.02 2.75
N ASP A 122 -21.90 -8.25 2.22
CA ASP A 122 -22.61 -9.39 2.81
C ASP A 122 -21.65 -10.56 3.04
N ASP A 123 -21.57 -11.01 4.29
CA ASP A 123 -20.72 -12.14 4.71
C ASP A 123 -21.43 -13.49 4.58
N SER A 124 -22.76 -13.49 4.42
CA SER A 124 -23.58 -14.69 4.48
C SER A 124 -23.68 -15.47 3.16
N LYS A 125 -23.43 -14.83 2.01
CA LYS A 125 -23.64 -15.45 0.71
C LYS A 125 -22.46 -16.31 0.23
N PRO A 126 -22.68 -17.59 -0.11
CA PRO A 126 -21.67 -18.45 -0.70
C PRO A 126 -21.32 -18.02 -2.13
N GLY A 127 -20.05 -18.08 -2.46
CA GLY A 127 -19.48 -17.76 -3.78
C GLY A 127 -19.08 -16.30 -3.92
N GLY A 128 -18.03 -16.04 -4.66
CA GLY A 128 -17.38 -14.76 -4.90
C GLY A 128 -15.94 -14.99 -5.30
N VAL A 129 -15.25 -13.93 -5.61
CA VAL A 129 -13.81 -13.95 -5.86
C VAL A 129 -13.12 -14.29 -4.54
N LEU A 130 -12.18 -15.23 -4.56
CA LEU A 130 -11.35 -15.58 -3.40
C LEU A 130 -10.13 -14.66 -3.27
N GLY A 131 -9.79 -13.97 -4.35
CA GLY A 131 -8.65 -13.09 -4.49
C GLY A 131 -7.65 -13.56 -5.55
N THR A 132 -6.65 -12.74 -5.79
CA THR A 132 -5.55 -13.02 -6.72
C THR A 132 -4.51 -13.93 -6.03
N PRO A 133 -4.05 -15.02 -6.66
CA PRO A 133 -2.97 -15.85 -6.13
C PRO A 133 -1.74 -15.03 -5.73
N GLY A 134 -1.16 -15.33 -4.56
CA GLY A 134 -0.06 -14.57 -3.97
C GLY A 134 -0.52 -13.41 -3.08
N PHE A 135 -1.74 -12.87 -3.28
CA PHE A 135 -2.31 -11.83 -2.42
C PHE A 135 -3.30 -12.37 -1.39
N MET A 136 -3.84 -13.56 -1.61
CA MET A 136 -4.78 -14.20 -0.68
C MET A 136 -4.11 -14.50 0.66
N ALA A 137 -4.83 -14.23 1.75
CA ALA A 137 -4.39 -14.59 3.08
C ALA A 137 -4.25 -16.13 3.23
N PRO A 138 -3.28 -16.63 4.05
CA PRO A 138 -3.00 -18.05 4.17
C PRO A 138 -4.22 -18.92 4.46
N GLU A 139 -5.12 -18.47 5.34
CA GLU A 139 -6.35 -19.17 5.68
C GLU A 139 -7.35 -19.27 4.51
N VAL A 140 -7.31 -18.30 3.57
CA VAL A 140 -8.12 -18.35 2.33
C VAL A 140 -7.48 -19.32 1.35
N VAL A 141 -6.16 -19.31 1.22
CA VAL A 141 -5.41 -20.26 0.36
C VAL A 141 -5.65 -21.71 0.80
N ARG A 142 -5.72 -21.96 2.12
CA ARG A 142 -6.04 -23.31 2.67
C ARG A 142 -7.53 -23.67 2.60
N GLY A 143 -8.40 -22.73 2.18
CA GLY A 143 -9.85 -22.96 2.13
C GLY A 143 -10.53 -22.98 3.50
N GLU A 144 -9.87 -22.53 4.56
CA GLU A 144 -10.39 -22.50 5.96
C GLU A 144 -11.30 -21.31 6.22
N LYS A 145 -11.04 -20.19 5.56
CA LYS A 145 -11.77 -18.93 5.70
C LYS A 145 -12.15 -18.37 4.34
N ARG A 146 -13.20 -17.53 4.34
CA ARG A 146 -13.56 -16.71 3.19
C ARG A 146 -12.93 -15.33 3.29
N PRO A 147 -12.85 -14.59 2.17
CA PRO A 147 -12.44 -13.20 2.19
C PRO A 147 -13.24 -12.37 3.20
N SER A 148 -12.53 -11.54 3.96
CA SER A 148 -13.06 -10.68 5.03
C SER A 148 -12.20 -9.41 5.09
N ARG A 149 -12.57 -8.45 5.94
CA ARG A 149 -11.71 -7.27 6.21
C ARG A 149 -10.32 -7.65 6.75
N ASP A 150 -10.23 -8.71 7.55
CA ASP A 150 -8.92 -9.16 8.04
C ASP A 150 -8.06 -9.78 6.93
N THR A 151 -8.68 -10.48 5.95
CA THR A 151 -7.93 -10.97 4.78
C THR A 151 -7.55 -9.84 3.84
N ASP A 152 -8.37 -8.79 3.71
CA ASP A 152 -8.01 -7.58 2.97
C ASP A 152 -6.80 -6.87 3.60
N ARG A 153 -6.68 -6.82 4.94
CA ARG A 153 -5.49 -6.29 5.64
C ARG A 153 -4.22 -7.06 5.30
N TYR A 154 -4.31 -8.39 5.17
CA TYR A 154 -3.17 -9.18 4.70
C TYR A 154 -2.80 -8.83 3.27
N SER A 155 -3.77 -8.83 2.36
CA SER A 155 -3.56 -8.50 0.94
C SER A 155 -3.01 -7.08 0.76
N LEU A 156 -3.49 -6.13 1.57
CA LEU A 156 -2.96 -4.76 1.62
C LEU A 156 -1.49 -4.75 2.06
N ALA A 157 -1.12 -5.50 3.10
CA ALA A 157 0.28 -5.60 3.53
C ALA A 157 1.18 -6.17 2.42
N VAL A 158 0.72 -7.17 1.67
CA VAL A 158 1.43 -7.71 0.49
C VAL A 158 1.59 -6.64 -0.58
N LEU A 159 0.54 -5.90 -0.89
CA LEU A 159 0.57 -4.82 -1.89
C LEU A 159 1.51 -3.68 -1.49
N LEU A 160 1.49 -3.28 -0.21
CA LEU A 160 2.41 -2.29 0.35
C LEU A 160 3.86 -2.79 0.29
N PHE A 161 4.09 -4.07 0.57
CA PHE A 161 5.44 -4.65 0.43
C PHE A 161 5.93 -4.59 -1.01
N TYR A 162 5.08 -4.91 -1.99
CA TYR A 162 5.41 -4.75 -3.41
C TYR A 162 5.73 -3.29 -3.78
N LEU A 163 4.97 -2.34 -3.25
CA LEU A 163 5.19 -0.91 -3.53
C LEU A 163 6.59 -0.44 -3.07
N PHE A 164 7.06 -0.92 -1.93
CA PHE A 164 8.35 -0.50 -1.35
C PHE A 164 9.52 -1.40 -1.73
N MET A 165 9.32 -2.70 -1.83
CA MET A 165 10.40 -3.68 -2.04
C MET A 165 10.48 -4.20 -3.47
N VAL A 166 9.45 -3.95 -4.30
CA VAL A 166 9.34 -4.48 -5.68
C VAL A 166 9.56 -5.99 -5.72
N ASN A 167 9.08 -6.68 -4.69
CA ASN A 167 9.19 -8.12 -4.48
C ASN A 167 8.02 -8.62 -3.62
N HIS A 168 7.70 -9.92 -3.73
CA HIS A 168 6.71 -10.54 -2.85
C HIS A 168 7.30 -10.87 -1.47
N PRO A 169 6.57 -10.68 -0.35
CA PRO A 169 7.12 -10.92 0.99
C PRO A 169 7.43 -12.40 1.31
N LEU A 170 6.86 -13.34 0.57
CA LEU A 170 7.06 -14.77 0.77
C LEU A 170 7.88 -15.44 -0.34
N GLU A 171 8.28 -14.70 -1.40
CA GLU A 171 9.06 -15.21 -2.52
C GLU A 171 10.55 -14.92 -2.32
N GLY A 172 11.27 -15.96 -1.90
CA GLY A 172 12.71 -15.99 -1.67
C GLY A 172 13.29 -17.32 -2.09
N LYS A 173 14.22 -17.88 -1.31
CA LYS A 173 14.89 -19.15 -1.63
C LYS A 173 13.92 -20.31 -1.81
N LEU A 174 12.82 -20.35 -1.04
CA LEU A 174 11.81 -21.40 -1.15
C LEU A 174 11.11 -21.33 -2.50
N GLU A 175 10.68 -20.15 -2.94
CA GLU A 175 10.06 -19.94 -4.26
C GLU A 175 11.06 -20.27 -5.37
N ALA A 176 12.29 -19.73 -5.32
CA ALA A 176 13.32 -19.95 -6.33
C ALA A 176 13.71 -21.45 -6.50
N SER A 177 13.41 -22.30 -5.53
CA SER A 177 13.66 -23.75 -5.59
C SER A 177 12.53 -24.52 -6.28
N ILE A 178 11.37 -23.90 -6.53
CA ILE A 178 10.19 -24.54 -7.12
C ILE A 178 10.38 -24.64 -8.63
N LYS A 179 10.42 -25.88 -9.14
CA LYS A 179 10.57 -26.14 -10.59
C LYS A 179 9.28 -25.83 -11.39
N CYS A 180 8.12 -26.05 -10.78
CA CYS A 180 6.82 -25.80 -11.39
C CYS A 180 5.87 -25.22 -10.33
N MET A 181 5.40 -24.00 -10.54
CA MET A 181 4.46 -23.32 -9.64
C MET A 181 3.02 -23.81 -9.91
N ASP A 182 2.77 -25.07 -9.64
CA ASP A 182 1.44 -25.66 -9.69
C ASP A 182 0.57 -25.27 -8.47
N MET A 183 -0.64 -25.80 -8.41
CA MET A 183 -1.57 -25.48 -7.31
C MET A 183 -1.04 -25.96 -5.95
N ALA A 184 -0.42 -27.14 -5.89
CA ALA A 184 0.13 -27.68 -4.64
C ALA A 184 1.31 -26.85 -4.12
N ALA A 185 2.21 -26.41 -5.03
CA ALA A 185 3.31 -25.53 -4.70
C ALA A 185 2.81 -24.17 -4.20
N ARG A 186 1.77 -23.60 -4.84
CA ARG A 186 1.13 -22.34 -4.40
C ARG A 186 0.51 -22.47 -3.00
N VAL A 187 -0.26 -23.54 -2.77
CA VAL A 187 -0.86 -23.80 -1.45
C VAL A 187 0.23 -23.96 -0.39
N LYS A 188 1.33 -24.62 -0.70
CA LYS A 188 2.45 -24.77 0.23
C LYS A 188 3.09 -23.40 0.52
N LEU A 189 3.50 -22.65 -0.50
CA LEU A 189 4.25 -21.41 -0.38
C LEU A 189 3.45 -20.30 0.31
N TYR A 190 2.16 -20.15 -0.04
CA TYR A 190 1.33 -19.04 0.43
C TYR A 190 0.32 -19.41 1.52
N GLY A 191 0.10 -20.70 1.76
CA GLY A 191 -0.95 -21.19 2.65
C GLY A 191 -0.45 -21.99 3.84
N THR A 192 0.16 -23.17 3.59
CA THR A 192 0.51 -24.12 4.67
C THR A 192 1.83 -23.82 5.34
N ASP A 193 2.86 -23.43 4.57
CA ASP A 193 4.23 -23.20 5.07
C ASP A 193 4.78 -21.82 4.65
N PRO A 194 4.02 -20.71 4.81
CA PRO A 194 4.50 -19.40 4.42
C PRO A 194 5.63 -18.93 5.35
N VAL A 195 6.76 -18.51 4.77
CA VAL A 195 7.91 -17.96 5.50
C VAL A 195 8.28 -16.61 4.93
N PHE A 196 8.31 -15.59 5.78
CA PHE A 196 8.71 -14.24 5.39
C PHE A 196 10.19 -14.19 4.97
N ILE A 197 10.48 -13.49 3.87
CA ILE A 197 11.86 -13.44 3.33
C ILE A 197 12.85 -12.72 4.24
N PHE A 198 12.38 -11.88 5.19
CA PHE A 198 13.19 -11.19 6.19
C PHE A 198 12.84 -11.59 7.62
N ASP A 199 12.25 -12.78 7.82
CA ASP A 199 11.93 -13.29 9.16
C ASP A 199 13.21 -13.32 10.04
N PRO A 200 13.25 -12.67 11.20
CA PRO A 200 14.43 -12.62 12.06
C PRO A 200 14.82 -14.01 12.60
N ASP A 201 13.82 -14.87 12.86
CA ASP A 201 13.99 -16.17 13.50
C ASP A 201 14.12 -17.31 12.48
N ASN A 202 13.36 -17.26 11.38
CA ASN A 202 13.40 -18.27 10.32
C ASN A 202 14.11 -17.76 9.05
N LYS A 203 15.38 -18.12 8.89
CA LYS A 203 16.22 -17.68 7.77
C LYS A 203 16.17 -18.59 6.53
N THR A 204 15.26 -19.55 6.47
CA THR A 204 15.20 -20.56 5.39
C THR A 204 14.77 -19.96 4.04
N ASN A 205 14.03 -18.84 4.05
CA ASN A 205 13.48 -18.19 2.85
C ASN A 205 14.14 -16.86 2.50
N ARG A 206 15.41 -16.65 2.82
CA ARG A 206 16.12 -15.39 2.49
C ARG A 206 16.08 -15.08 0.99
N PRO A 207 16.04 -13.78 0.61
CA PRO A 207 16.15 -13.38 -0.79
C PRO A 207 17.43 -13.90 -1.43
N VAL A 208 17.33 -14.41 -2.66
CA VAL A 208 18.46 -14.96 -3.42
C VAL A 208 19.06 -13.86 -4.29
N LYS A 209 20.38 -13.67 -4.19
CA LYS A 209 21.11 -12.71 -5.03
C LYS A 209 20.99 -13.12 -6.51
N GLY A 210 20.75 -12.15 -7.38
CA GLY A 210 20.52 -12.34 -8.81
C GLY A 210 19.08 -12.65 -9.18
N ILE A 211 18.20 -12.98 -8.19
CA ILE A 211 16.78 -13.23 -8.40
C ILE A 211 15.93 -12.18 -7.65
N HIS A 212 16.20 -11.96 -6.37
CA HIS A 212 15.44 -11.07 -5.49
C HIS A 212 16.24 -9.82 -5.10
N ASP A 213 17.02 -9.27 -6.03
CA ASP A 213 17.93 -8.16 -5.76
C ASP A 213 17.21 -6.90 -5.29
N ASN A 214 16.01 -6.64 -5.79
CA ASN A 214 15.22 -5.50 -5.35
C ASN A 214 14.96 -5.54 -3.83
N ALA A 215 14.52 -6.67 -3.29
CA ALA A 215 14.29 -6.81 -1.85
C ALA A 215 15.57 -6.58 -1.04
N ASN A 216 16.70 -7.14 -1.49
CA ASN A 216 18.01 -6.96 -0.83
C ASN A 216 18.49 -5.50 -0.84
N ILE A 217 18.19 -4.77 -1.93
CA ILE A 217 18.62 -3.36 -2.09
C ILE A 217 17.71 -2.44 -1.27
N TYR A 218 16.39 -2.63 -1.38
CA TYR A 218 15.42 -1.68 -0.80
C TYR A 218 15.20 -1.89 0.70
N TRP A 219 15.22 -3.12 1.21
CA TRP A 219 14.95 -3.41 2.61
C TRP A 219 15.77 -2.58 3.60
N PRO A 220 17.09 -2.45 3.45
CA PRO A 220 17.90 -1.64 4.38
C PRO A 220 17.72 -0.13 4.24
N LEU A 221 17.13 0.36 3.13
CA LEU A 221 16.94 1.80 2.92
C LEU A 221 15.77 2.37 3.72
N TYR A 222 14.81 1.53 4.11
CA TYR A 222 13.63 1.98 4.83
C TYR A 222 13.80 1.97 6.34
N PRO A 223 13.10 2.87 7.07
CA PRO A 223 13.17 2.96 8.52
C PRO A 223 12.89 1.64 9.23
N GLU A 224 13.57 1.41 10.35
CA GLU A 224 13.40 0.20 11.17
C GLU A 224 11.94 -0.06 11.55
N LYS A 225 11.19 1.00 11.92
CA LYS A 225 9.76 0.87 12.26
C LYS A 225 8.91 0.31 11.11
N LEU A 226 9.17 0.71 9.86
CA LEU A 226 8.48 0.13 8.70
C LEU A 226 8.82 -1.35 8.52
N ARG A 227 10.10 -1.68 8.66
CA ARG A 227 10.59 -3.07 8.58
C ARG A 227 9.95 -3.95 9.66
N GLN A 228 9.84 -3.46 10.89
CA GLN A 228 9.16 -4.14 12.00
C GLN A 228 7.67 -4.37 11.71
N MET A 229 6.98 -3.39 11.11
CA MET A 229 5.57 -3.55 10.74
C MET A 229 5.39 -4.63 9.65
N PHE A 230 6.26 -4.67 8.65
CA PHE A 230 6.25 -5.76 7.67
C PHE A 230 6.61 -7.11 8.31
N THR A 231 7.60 -7.15 9.20
CA THR A 231 7.95 -8.35 9.95
C THR A 231 6.74 -8.88 10.72
N LYS A 232 6.07 -8.03 11.50
CA LYS A 232 4.85 -8.42 12.23
C LYS A 232 3.74 -8.91 11.30
N SER A 233 3.54 -8.24 10.15
CA SER A 233 2.52 -8.64 9.17
C SER A 233 2.75 -10.02 8.59
N PHE A 234 4.04 -10.38 8.35
CA PHE A 234 4.43 -11.63 7.69
C PHE A 234 5.11 -12.65 8.63
N THR A 235 4.93 -12.50 9.94
CA THR A 235 5.23 -13.51 10.97
C THR A 235 3.96 -13.76 11.79
N GLU A 236 3.67 -12.94 12.80
CA GLU A 236 2.48 -13.07 13.63
C GLU A 236 1.18 -12.97 12.82
N GLY A 237 1.11 -12.05 11.84
CA GLY A 237 -0.07 -11.84 10.99
C GLY A 237 -0.38 -12.98 10.02
N LEU A 238 0.58 -13.91 9.76
CA LEU A 238 0.33 -15.12 8.98
C LEU A 238 -0.58 -16.09 9.72
N THR A 239 -0.39 -16.24 11.03
CA THR A 239 -1.08 -17.24 11.87
C THR A 239 -2.26 -16.63 12.65
N SER A 240 -2.21 -15.32 12.95
CA SER A 240 -3.18 -14.62 13.79
C SER A 240 -3.76 -13.41 13.07
N PRO A 241 -4.92 -13.53 12.40
CA PRO A 241 -5.55 -12.41 11.67
C PRO A 241 -5.78 -11.15 12.52
N SER A 242 -6.08 -11.31 13.82
CA SER A 242 -6.27 -10.19 14.75
C SER A 242 -5.00 -9.39 15.06
N LYS A 243 -3.83 -9.92 14.70
CA LYS A 243 -2.53 -9.25 14.88
C LYS A 243 -2.05 -8.52 13.64
N ARG A 244 -2.81 -8.58 12.54
CA ARG A 244 -2.50 -7.84 11.32
C ARG A 244 -2.56 -6.35 11.56
N ILE A 245 -1.61 -5.64 10.96
CA ILE A 245 -1.54 -4.18 11.07
C ILE A 245 -2.81 -3.57 10.48
N THR A 246 -3.43 -2.67 11.22
CA THR A 246 -4.65 -1.98 10.82
C THR A 246 -4.35 -0.80 9.89
N GLU A 247 -5.37 -0.34 9.17
CA GLU A 247 -5.24 0.78 8.25
C GLU A 247 -4.76 2.06 8.96
N PRO A 248 -5.27 2.45 10.15
CA PRO A 248 -4.75 3.61 10.88
C PRO A 248 -3.28 3.48 11.31
N GLU A 249 -2.82 2.26 11.66
CA GLU A 249 -1.40 2.02 11.99
C GLU A 249 -0.49 2.25 10.78
N TRP A 250 -0.87 1.74 9.60
CA TRP A 250 -0.15 1.98 8.35
C TRP A 250 -0.15 3.47 7.97
N MET A 251 -1.30 4.13 8.02
CA MET A 251 -1.43 5.56 7.68
C MET A 251 -0.54 6.41 8.58
N ARG A 252 -0.52 6.14 9.90
CA ARG A 252 0.36 6.84 10.85
C ARG A 252 1.83 6.61 10.55
N MET A 253 2.21 5.39 10.14
CA MET A 253 3.58 5.08 9.73
C MET A 253 3.99 5.92 8.50
N PHE A 254 3.17 5.94 7.45
CA PHE A 254 3.50 6.67 6.23
C PHE A 254 3.49 8.19 6.42
N SER A 255 2.58 8.72 7.22
CA SER A 255 2.57 10.14 7.62
C SER A 255 3.87 10.52 8.34
N ASN A 256 4.31 9.70 9.31
CA ASN A 256 5.56 9.91 10.03
C ASN A 256 6.79 9.81 9.10
N MET A 257 6.77 8.88 8.14
CA MET A 257 7.84 8.78 7.15
C MET A 257 7.94 10.04 6.29
N MET A 258 6.81 10.56 5.79
CA MET A 258 6.81 11.81 5.00
C MET A 258 7.32 13.01 5.79
N SER A 259 6.92 13.13 7.07
CA SER A 259 7.35 14.20 7.98
C SER A 259 8.82 14.11 8.39
N GLY A 260 9.38 12.91 8.33
CA GLY A 260 10.78 12.60 8.64
C GLY A 260 11.71 12.48 7.43
N MET A 261 11.31 12.94 6.24
CA MET A 261 12.19 12.91 5.07
C MET A 261 13.15 14.08 5.01
N ILE A 262 14.36 13.78 4.56
CA ILE A 262 15.45 14.75 4.34
C ILE A 262 15.84 14.73 2.88
N GLN A 263 15.83 15.89 2.24
CA GLN A 263 16.37 16.01 0.89
C GLN A 263 17.88 16.31 0.95
N CYS A 264 18.68 15.46 0.32
CA CYS A 264 20.12 15.71 0.15
C CYS A 264 20.34 16.78 -0.92
N GLU A 265 21.49 17.47 -0.88
CA GLU A 265 21.91 18.44 -1.90
C GLU A 265 21.96 17.84 -3.33
N CYS A 266 22.14 16.52 -3.46
CA CYS A 266 22.04 15.82 -4.74
C CYS A 266 20.61 15.61 -5.23
N GLY A 267 19.59 16.08 -4.50
CA GLY A 267 18.16 15.94 -4.82
C GLY A 267 17.51 14.66 -4.29
N ALA A 268 18.28 13.67 -3.83
CA ALA A 268 17.72 12.41 -3.34
C ALA A 268 17.05 12.58 -1.97
N TRP A 269 15.85 12.00 -1.83
CA TRP A 269 15.15 11.90 -0.56
C TRP A 269 15.71 10.76 0.29
N ASN A 270 15.89 11.00 1.58
CA ASN A 270 16.40 10.05 2.57
C ASN A 270 15.47 10.06 3.78
N PHE A 271 15.46 8.97 4.53
CA PHE A 271 14.71 8.89 5.78
C PHE A 271 15.58 9.30 6.96
N TYR A 272 15.01 10.11 7.85
CA TYR A 272 15.64 10.42 9.12
C TYR A 272 15.57 9.19 10.04
N ASP A 273 16.71 8.87 10.66
CA ASP A 273 16.83 7.81 11.64
C ASP A 273 17.29 8.40 12.98
N GLU A 274 16.42 8.34 13.98
CA GLU A 274 16.69 8.86 15.31
C GLU A 274 17.77 8.07 16.05
N ASP A 275 17.86 6.77 15.77
CA ASP A 275 18.86 5.91 16.39
C ASP A 275 20.29 6.26 15.93
N LEU A 276 20.46 6.65 14.66
CA LEU A 276 21.74 7.16 14.15
C LEU A 276 22.14 8.45 14.87
N GLU A 277 21.19 9.36 15.02
CA GLU A 277 21.47 10.63 15.71
C GLU A 277 21.81 10.42 17.19
N THR A 278 21.06 9.58 17.89
CA THR A 278 21.30 9.25 19.30
C THR A 278 22.68 8.62 19.52
N LYS A 279 23.15 7.86 18.54
CA LYS A 279 24.49 7.25 18.53
C LYS A 279 25.59 8.22 18.05
N GLY A 280 25.25 9.46 17.69
CA GLY A 280 26.18 10.43 17.10
C GLY A 280 26.69 10.04 15.72
N ALA A 281 26.00 9.14 15.02
CA ALA A 281 26.38 8.69 13.69
C ALA A 281 25.81 9.62 12.60
N ALA A 282 26.59 9.83 11.53
CA ALA A 282 26.16 10.66 10.42
C ALA A 282 25.08 9.95 9.57
N HIS A 283 24.06 10.69 9.15
CA HIS A 283 23.15 10.24 8.11
C HIS A 283 23.85 10.33 6.75
N ILE A 284 23.98 9.22 6.06
CA ILE A 284 24.65 9.13 4.77
C ILE A 284 23.61 9.01 3.66
N CYS A 285 23.71 9.85 2.64
CA CYS A 285 22.81 9.79 1.49
C CYS A 285 22.99 8.46 0.74
N TRP A 286 21.90 7.74 0.54
CA TRP A 286 21.92 6.46 -0.19
C TRP A 286 22.40 6.62 -1.64
N ASN A 287 22.18 7.79 -2.28
CA ASN A 287 22.52 8.04 -3.67
C ASN A 287 23.95 8.52 -3.86
N CYS A 288 24.36 9.62 -3.20
CA CYS A 288 25.69 10.22 -3.41
C CYS A 288 26.73 9.86 -2.35
N GLN A 289 26.36 9.08 -1.35
CA GLN A 289 27.23 8.62 -0.24
C GLN A 289 27.87 9.75 0.61
N LYS A 290 27.36 10.97 0.50
CA LYS A 290 27.81 12.11 1.34
C LYS A 290 26.97 12.19 2.61
N ALA A 291 27.59 12.74 3.67
CA ALA A 291 26.86 13.05 4.91
C ALA A 291 25.77 14.10 4.64
N ILE A 292 24.59 13.88 5.22
CA ILE A 292 23.43 14.77 5.08
C ILE A 292 23.39 15.68 6.29
N LYS A 293 23.25 16.98 6.03
CA LYS A 293 22.97 17.95 7.09
C LYS A 293 21.51 17.83 7.53
N ILE A 294 21.30 17.47 8.80
CA ILE A 294 19.96 17.35 9.36
C ILE A 294 19.32 18.76 9.47
N PRO A 295 18.12 18.96 8.90
CA PRO A 295 17.42 20.23 9.06
C PRO A 295 16.96 20.45 10.51
N THR A 296 16.57 21.69 10.83
CA THR A 296 15.95 21.98 12.12
C THR A 296 14.73 21.09 12.36
N LYS A 297 14.62 20.54 13.56
CA LYS A 297 13.47 19.74 13.99
C LYS A 297 12.47 20.60 14.71
N LEU A 298 11.22 20.50 14.33
CA LEU A 298 10.08 21.06 15.05
C LEU A 298 9.35 19.90 15.76
N ILE A 299 9.17 20.04 17.07
CA ILE A 299 8.44 19.06 17.88
C ILE A 299 7.12 19.72 18.30
N ILE A 300 6.00 19.10 17.94
CA ILE A 300 4.65 19.52 18.30
C ILE A 300 3.97 18.34 18.97
N GLY A 301 3.85 18.38 20.30
CA GLY A 301 3.33 17.25 21.07
C GLY A 301 4.17 15.98 20.84
N LYS A 302 3.57 14.97 20.19
CA LYS A 302 4.22 13.71 19.84
C LYS A 302 4.82 13.70 18.42
N ASN A 303 4.50 14.72 17.65
CA ASN A 303 4.88 14.77 16.23
C ASN A 303 6.21 15.48 16.05
N ARG A 304 7.03 14.94 15.14
CA ARG A 304 8.30 15.53 14.72
C ARG A 304 8.23 15.86 13.25
N VAL A 305 8.58 17.09 12.91
CA VAL A 305 8.62 17.57 11.53
C VAL A 305 10.01 18.11 11.24
N LEU A 306 10.63 17.64 10.17
CA LEU A 306 11.89 18.17 9.68
C LEU A 306 11.63 19.39 8.79
N LEU A 307 12.19 20.53 9.17
CA LEU A 307 11.99 21.80 8.47
C LEU A 307 12.95 21.91 7.29
N ASN A 308 12.65 21.22 6.20
CA ASN A 308 13.29 21.44 4.90
C ASN A 308 12.90 22.82 4.33
N GLN A 309 13.48 23.23 3.21
CA GLN A 309 13.29 24.56 2.62
C GLN A 309 11.82 24.94 2.39
N ASN A 310 11.00 24.03 1.94
CA ASN A 310 9.58 24.26 1.60
C ASN A 310 8.62 23.46 2.48
N THR A 311 9.02 23.13 3.72
CA THR A 311 8.17 22.32 4.61
C THR A 311 6.87 23.05 4.93
N LYS A 312 5.76 22.38 4.70
CA LYS A 312 4.42 22.78 5.12
C LYS A 312 4.08 22.04 6.41
N LEU A 313 3.53 22.77 7.36
CA LEU A 313 2.90 22.18 8.53
C LEU A 313 1.48 21.78 8.15
N LEU A 314 1.19 20.49 8.30
CA LEU A 314 -0.10 19.90 7.96
C LEU A 314 -0.92 19.70 9.24
N HIS A 315 -2.22 19.51 9.09
CA HIS A 315 -3.16 19.41 10.19
C HIS A 315 -2.76 18.30 11.20
N HIS A 316 -2.38 17.12 10.69
CA HIS A 316 -1.92 16.00 11.53
C HIS A 316 -0.63 16.27 12.33
N HIS A 317 0.15 17.30 12.00
CA HIS A 317 1.31 17.70 12.79
C HIS A 317 0.93 18.39 14.09
N VAL A 318 -0.23 19.05 14.10
CA VAL A 318 -0.72 19.87 15.22
C VAL A 318 -1.82 19.15 16.02
N TYR A 319 -2.68 18.41 15.30
CA TYR A 319 -3.80 17.68 15.88
C TYR A 319 -3.56 16.16 15.81
N ASP A 320 -4.20 15.41 16.70
CA ASP A 320 -4.06 13.93 16.71
C ASP A 320 -5.04 13.28 15.72
N ASP A 321 -4.83 13.59 14.42
CA ASP A 321 -5.58 13.01 13.32
C ASP A 321 -4.65 12.51 12.19
N LEU A 322 -5.20 12.20 11.02
CA LEU A 322 -4.47 11.71 9.86
C LEU A 322 -4.72 12.58 8.61
N ASP A 323 -5.06 13.87 8.81
CA ASP A 323 -5.20 14.82 7.71
C ASP A 323 -3.82 15.32 7.25
N ILE A 324 -3.34 14.74 6.14
CA ILE A 324 -2.08 15.09 5.49
C ILE A 324 -2.24 16.14 4.38
N ASP A 325 -3.46 16.61 4.12
CA ASP A 325 -3.76 17.47 2.98
C ASP A 325 -3.96 18.94 3.42
N THR A 326 -4.51 19.19 4.62
CA THR A 326 -4.79 20.54 5.11
C THR A 326 -3.52 21.21 5.65
N VAL A 327 -3.12 22.32 5.02
CA VAL A 327 -1.96 23.12 5.45
C VAL A 327 -2.38 24.07 6.55
N VAL A 328 -1.73 24.02 7.71
CA VAL A 328 -1.96 24.92 8.85
C VAL A 328 -0.83 25.96 9.03
N GLY A 329 0.30 25.76 8.35
CA GLY A 329 1.41 26.70 8.35
C GLY A 329 2.47 26.35 7.32
N SER A 330 3.34 27.29 7.02
CA SER A 330 4.47 27.09 6.12
C SER A 330 5.70 27.83 6.64
N ARG A 331 6.89 27.29 6.35
CA ARG A 331 8.14 28.01 6.57
C ARG A 331 8.25 29.09 5.49
N SER A 332 8.34 30.37 5.89
CA SER A 332 8.71 31.45 4.99
C SER A 332 10.18 31.84 5.20
N GLU A 333 10.88 32.16 4.13
CA GLU A 333 12.25 32.71 4.19
C GLU A 333 12.27 34.24 4.38
N GLU A 334 11.11 34.89 4.63
CA GLU A 334 11.07 36.32 4.93
C GLU A 334 11.90 36.61 6.18
N ARG A 335 13.15 37.03 5.96
CA ARG A 335 13.90 37.77 6.95
C ARG A 335 13.09 39.04 7.26
N ARG A 336 12.44 39.11 8.42
CA ARG A 336 12.08 40.40 8.96
C ARG A 336 13.38 41.16 9.17
N VAL A 337 13.73 42.02 8.23
CA VAL A 337 14.72 43.06 8.46
C VAL A 337 14.10 43.91 9.58
N GLY A 338 14.65 43.77 10.79
CA GLY A 338 14.25 44.62 11.92
C GLY A 338 14.46 46.05 11.48
N LYS A 339 13.41 46.84 11.52
CA LYS A 339 13.56 48.29 11.62
C LYS A 339 14.08 48.54 13.02
N GLU A 340 15.32 49.03 13.09
CA GLU A 340 15.81 49.79 14.24
C GLU A 340 14.93 50.97 14.54
#